data_9023de46e95f7856e1703eac735e6f91
#
_entry.id   9023de46e95f7856e1703eac735e6f91
#
_cell.length_a   1.000
_cell.length_b   1.000
_cell.length_c   1.000
_cell.angle_alpha   90.00
_cell.angle_beta   90.00
_cell.angle_gamma   90.00
#
_symmetry.space_group_name_H-M   'P 1'
#
loop_
_entity.id
_entity.type
_entity.pdbx_description
1 polymer ?
#
loop_
_entity_poly.entity_id
_entity_poly.type
_entity_poly.pdbx_seq_one_letter_code
_entity_poly.pdbx_strand_id
1 'polypeptide(L)'
;MGNVGFSRRRLDRVRDRATETGQIGDPAFRRRLTLAEIELKALELTQMRVVASAPANGVDPKTSILKIKGGEVLQTAAGLLLETLGPEALTAGFPAAADEAEFQGLDAHSAVLSAYFSSRKYSIFGGSNEVQRNILAKAVLGLGGAK
;
A
#
# COMPACT_ATOMS: atom_id res chain seq x y z
N MET A 1 -0.75 -7.41 9.08
CA MET A 1 0.63 -6.91 9.16
C MET A 1 1.02 -6.29 7.83
N GLY A 2 1.92 -5.31 7.79
CA GLY A 2 2.15 -4.32 6.74
C GLY A 2 2.49 -4.76 5.32
N ASN A 3 2.29 -6.00 4.95
CA ASN A 3 2.46 -6.57 3.59
C ASN A 3 3.66 -6.04 2.78
N VAL A 4 4.81 -5.87 3.47
CA VAL A 4 6.04 -5.30 2.93
C VAL A 4 6.48 -5.99 1.64
N GLY A 5 6.48 -7.33 1.60
CA GLY A 5 6.91 -8.09 0.43
C GLY A 5 6.00 -7.85 -0.81
N PHE A 6 4.70 -7.68 -0.60
CA PHE A 6 3.77 -7.36 -1.68
C PHE A 6 3.96 -5.93 -2.20
N SER A 7 4.15 -4.96 -1.29
CA SER A 7 4.42 -3.57 -1.66
C SER A 7 5.76 -3.44 -2.40
N ARG A 8 6.78 -4.20 -1.98
CA ARG A 8 8.09 -4.24 -2.67
C ARG A 8 7.93 -4.69 -4.12
N ARG A 9 7.33 -5.87 -4.35
CA ARG A 9 7.11 -6.38 -5.71
C ARG A 9 6.31 -5.41 -6.58
N ARG A 10 5.36 -4.67 -5.98
CA ARG A 10 4.59 -3.67 -6.73
C ARG A 10 5.44 -2.46 -7.12
N LEU A 11 6.30 -1.96 -6.22
CA LEU A 11 7.22 -0.86 -6.54
C LEU A 11 8.29 -1.29 -7.56
N ASP A 12 8.77 -2.53 -7.49
CA ASP A 12 9.67 -3.08 -8.52
C ASP A 12 8.99 -3.03 -9.90
N ARG A 13 7.72 -3.49 -10.00
CA ARG A 13 6.94 -3.39 -11.26
C ARG A 13 6.72 -1.95 -11.72
N VAL A 14 6.52 -1.00 -10.80
CA VAL A 14 6.43 0.43 -11.16
C VAL A 14 7.72 0.89 -11.79
N ARG A 15 8.86 0.53 -11.21
CA ARG A 15 10.19 0.89 -11.72
C ARG A 15 10.44 0.30 -13.11
N ASP A 16 10.14 -0.98 -13.29
CA ASP A 16 10.31 -1.69 -14.57
C ASP A 16 9.47 -1.01 -15.66
N ARG A 17 8.18 -0.81 -15.40
CA ARG A 17 7.26 -0.16 -16.37
C ARG A 17 7.64 1.29 -16.67
N ALA A 18 8.02 2.06 -15.64
CA ALA A 18 8.47 3.43 -15.85
C ALA A 18 9.77 3.51 -16.66
N THR A 19 10.61 2.49 -16.59
CA THR A 19 11.82 2.36 -17.42
C THR A 19 11.43 2.05 -18.86
N GLU A 20 10.55 1.06 -19.08
CA GLU A 20 10.06 0.68 -20.40
C GLU A 20 9.35 1.84 -21.13
N THR A 21 8.55 2.62 -20.41
CA THR A 21 7.80 3.76 -20.97
C THR A 21 8.62 5.05 -21.06
N GLY A 22 9.85 5.06 -20.51
CA GLY A 22 10.68 6.26 -20.42
C GLY A 22 10.26 7.24 -19.32
N GLN A 23 9.18 6.96 -18.58
CA GLN A 23 8.63 7.83 -17.54
C GLN A 23 9.57 8.00 -16.35
N ILE A 24 10.50 7.07 -16.14
CA ILE A 24 11.55 7.19 -15.11
C ILE A 24 12.45 8.43 -15.35
N GLY A 25 12.50 8.94 -16.58
CA GLY A 25 13.20 10.18 -16.94
C GLY A 25 12.52 11.45 -16.40
N ASP A 26 11.21 11.41 -16.11
CA ASP A 26 10.51 12.54 -15.48
C ASP A 26 10.97 12.70 -14.01
N PRO A 27 11.56 13.86 -13.66
CA PRO A 27 12.04 14.11 -12.29
C PRO A 27 10.91 14.06 -11.25
N ALA A 28 9.70 14.49 -11.61
CA ALA A 28 8.57 14.52 -10.69
C ALA A 28 8.08 13.09 -10.39
N PHE A 29 7.98 12.23 -11.41
CA PHE A 29 7.63 10.82 -11.24
C PHE A 29 8.72 10.10 -10.42
N ARG A 30 9.99 10.25 -10.82
CA ARG A 30 11.12 9.62 -10.13
C ARG A 30 11.17 9.99 -8.64
N ARG A 31 10.94 11.28 -8.31
CA ARG A 31 10.86 11.72 -6.91
C ARG A 31 9.78 10.99 -6.14
N ARG A 32 8.57 10.84 -6.69
CA ARG A 32 7.46 10.15 -6.03
C ARG A 32 7.74 8.67 -5.83
N LEU A 33 8.34 8.01 -6.81
CA LEU A 33 8.76 6.62 -6.71
C LEU A 33 9.81 6.45 -5.60
N THR A 34 10.84 7.30 -5.58
CA THR A 34 11.87 7.27 -4.55
C THR A 34 11.30 7.48 -3.15
N LEU A 35 10.36 8.43 -2.98
CA LEU A 35 9.69 8.64 -1.69
C LEU A 35 8.89 7.40 -1.25
N ALA A 36 8.20 6.72 -2.17
CA ALA A 36 7.47 5.49 -1.87
C ALA A 36 8.42 4.35 -1.44
N GLU A 37 9.61 4.25 -2.04
CA GLU A 37 10.64 3.28 -1.67
C GLU A 37 11.23 3.58 -0.28
N ILE A 38 11.44 4.86 0.04
CA ILE A 38 11.89 5.28 1.38
C ILE A 38 10.83 4.93 2.43
N GLU A 39 9.55 5.22 2.17
CA GLU A 39 8.44 4.86 3.07
C GLU A 39 8.34 3.34 3.25
N LEU A 40 8.51 2.56 2.20
CA LEU A 40 8.55 1.10 2.28
C LEU A 40 9.71 0.62 3.16
N LYS A 41 10.90 1.21 3.01
CA LYS A 41 12.05 0.85 3.84
C LYS A 41 11.83 1.20 5.31
N ALA A 42 11.26 2.37 5.59
CA ALA A 42 10.89 2.77 6.94
C ALA A 42 9.85 1.81 7.55
N LEU A 43 8.84 1.39 6.76
CA LEU A 43 7.86 0.39 7.17
C LEU A 43 8.50 -0.95 7.50
N GLU A 44 9.43 -1.43 6.68
CA GLU A 44 10.17 -2.68 6.89
C GLU A 44 10.94 -2.67 8.24
N LEU A 45 11.70 -1.60 8.48
CA LEU A 45 12.44 -1.43 9.73
C LEU A 45 11.50 -1.33 10.95
N THR A 46 10.38 -0.63 10.79
CA THR A 46 9.36 -0.52 11.82
C THR A 46 8.74 -1.89 12.12
N GLN A 47 8.44 -2.68 11.08
CA GLN A 47 7.92 -4.04 11.24
C GLN A 47 8.91 -4.93 12.00
N MET A 48 10.20 -4.88 11.66
CA MET A 48 11.23 -5.64 12.39
C MET A 48 11.28 -5.25 13.86
N ARG A 49 11.22 -3.95 14.18
CA ARG A 49 11.22 -3.47 15.56
C ARG A 49 9.98 -3.90 16.35
N VAL A 50 8.79 -3.81 15.74
CA VAL A 50 7.53 -4.24 16.37
C VAL A 50 7.55 -5.74 16.64
N VAL A 51 8.04 -6.55 15.69
CA VAL A 51 8.15 -8.00 15.87
C VAL A 51 9.16 -8.35 16.96
N ALA A 52 10.32 -7.68 16.98
CA ALA A 52 11.35 -7.93 18.00
C ALA A 52 10.93 -7.52 19.43
N SER A 53 10.01 -6.55 19.55
CA SER A 53 9.50 -6.07 20.84
C SER A 53 8.09 -6.60 21.17
N ALA A 54 7.59 -7.56 20.42
CA ALA A 54 6.24 -8.11 20.63
C ALA A 54 6.13 -8.76 22.01
N PRO A 55 5.05 -8.48 22.77
CA PRO A 55 4.83 -9.12 24.06
C PRO A 55 4.56 -10.62 23.87
N ALA A 56 4.92 -11.44 24.86
CA ALA A 56 4.67 -12.89 24.84
C ALA A 56 3.18 -13.23 24.71
N ASN A 57 2.31 -12.37 25.23
CA ASN A 57 0.86 -12.52 25.16
C ASN A 57 0.21 -11.21 24.68
N GLY A 58 -0.77 -11.36 23.78
CA GLY A 58 -1.55 -10.23 23.28
C GLY A 58 -0.99 -9.63 21.99
N VAL A 59 -1.62 -8.54 21.54
CA VAL A 59 -1.25 -7.80 20.34
C VAL A 59 -0.60 -6.48 20.73
N ASP A 60 0.60 -6.23 20.26
CA ASP A 60 1.26 -4.93 20.48
C ASP A 60 0.47 -3.82 19.76
N PRO A 61 -0.03 -2.78 20.46
CA PRO A 61 -0.74 -1.66 19.87
C PRO A 61 0.04 -0.96 18.73
N LYS A 62 1.38 -1.04 18.74
CA LYS A 62 2.25 -0.51 17.67
C LYS A 62 2.00 -1.17 16.31
N THR A 63 1.37 -2.35 16.26
CA THR A 63 0.93 -2.97 15.01
C THR A 63 -0.01 -2.09 14.20
N SER A 64 -0.72 -1.16 14.85
CA SER A 64 -1.55 -0.15 14.21
C SER A 64 -0.74 0.77 13.26
N ILE A 65 0.53 1.06 13.57
CA ILE A 65 1.44 1.80 12.68
C ILE A 65 1.64 1.02 11.38
N LEU A 66 1.88 -0.29 11.50
CA LEU A 66 2.11 -1.15 10.33
C LEU A 66 0.89 -1.23 9.44
N LYS A 67 -0.31 -1.25 10.03
CA LYS A 67 -1.58 -1.24 9.27
C LYS A 67 -1.76 0.06 8.51
N ILE A 68 -1.59 1.21 9.15
CA ILE A 68 -1.76 2.53 8.52
C ILE A 68 -0.72 2.69 7.41
N LYS A 69 0.57 2.60 7.75
CA LYS A 69 1.67 2.84 6.81
C LYS A 69 1.71 1.80 5.69
N GLY A 70 1.44 0.53 6.00
CA GLY A 70 1.33 -0.52 4.98
C GLY A 70 0.23 -0.25 3.96
N GLY A 71 -0.92 0.24 4.41
CA GLY A 71 -2.02 0.67 3.52
C GLY A 71 -1.64 1.86 2.65
N GLU A 72 -1.00 2.88 3.24
CA GLU A 72 -0.57 4.09 2.53
C GLU A 72 0.45 3.77 1.43
N VAL A 73 1.51 3.01 1.76
CA VAL A 73 2.53 2.59 0.78
C VAL A 73 1.92 1.76 -0.35
N LEU A 74 1.01 0.84 -0.01
CA LEU A 74 0.35 0.00 -1.00
C LEU A 74 -0.52 0.82 -1.96
N GLN A 75 -1.25 1.80 -1.45
CA GLN A 75 -2.07 2.70 -2.27
C GLN A 75 -1.22 3.62 -3.15
N THR A 76 -0.10 4.12 -2.63
CA THR A 76 0.86 4.92 -3.40
C THR A 76 1.45 4.10 -4.54
N ALA A 77 1.91 2.88 -4.25
CA ALA A 77 2.46 1.99 -5.27
C ALA A 77 1.42 1.62 -6.36
N ALA A 78 0.14 1.43 -5.96
CA ALA A 78 -0.93 1.16 -6.92
C ALA A 78 -1.21 2.37 -7.82
N GLY A 79 -1.17 3.59 -7.26
CA GLY A 79 -1.33 4.83 -8.03
C GLY A 79 -0.19 5.06 -9.02
N LEU A 80 1.06 4.88 -8.59
CA LEU A 80 2.22 4.99 -9.45
C LEU A 80 2.19 3.96 -10.58
N LEU A 81 1.80 2.72 -10.29
CA LEU A 81 1.68 1.69 -11.31
C LEU A 81 0.60 2.02 -12.34
N LEU A 82 -0.55 2.54 -11.91
CA LEU A 82 -1.61 2.98 -12.80
C LEU A 82 -1.12 4.12 -13.72
N GLU A 83 -0.36 5.07 -13.18
CA GLU A 83 0.18 6.19 -13.93
C GLU A 83 1.15 5.74 -15.04
N THR A 84 1.91 4.64 -14.83
CA THR A 84 2.80 4.10 -15.88
C THR A 84 2.06 3.51 -17.08
N LEU A 85 0.77 3.26 -16.96
CA LEU A 85 -0.05 2.77 -18.07
C LEU A 85 -0.62 3.90 -18.96
N GLY A 86 -0.54 5.14 -18.47
CA GLY A 86 -1.07 6.30 -19.20
C GLY A 86 -2.60 6.34 -19.26
N PRO A 87 -3.17 7.26 -20.09
CA PRO A 87 -4.62 7.43 -20.21
C PRO A 87 -5.37 6.19 -20.70
N GLU A 88 -4.71 5.31 -21.45
CA GLU A 88 -5.29 4.08 -22.00
C GLU A 88 -5.77 3.13 -20.88
N ALA A 89 -5.14 3.18 -19.72
CA ALA A 89 -5.58 2.40 -18.57
C ALA A 89 -7.02 2.72 -18.13
N LEU A 90 -7.47 3.95 -18.37
CA LEU A 90 -8.81 4.40 -17.98
C LEU A 90 -9.90 3.91 -18.95
N THR A 91 -9.53 3.50 -20.15
CA THR A 91 -10.45 2.93 -21.14
C THR A 91 -10.58 1.42 -21.03
N ALA A 92 -9.71 0.77 -20.26
CA ALA A 92 -9.83 -0.64 -19.95
C ALA A 92 -11.15 -0.89 -19.17
N GLY A 93 -12.03 -1.69 -19.75
CA GLY A 93 -13.30 -2.03 -19.12
C GLY A 93 -13.07 -2.74 -17.77
N PHE A 94 -13.93 -2.44 -16.79
CA PHE A 94 -14.03 -3.33 -15.64
C PHE A 94 -14.68 -4.63 -16.10
N PRO A 95 -14.08 -5.80 -15.81
CA PRO A 95 -14.81 -7.04 -16.00
C PRO A 95 -16.08 -6.97 -15.16
N ALA A 96 -17.23 -7.15 -15.81
CA ALA A 96 -18.51 -7.25 -15.13
C ALA A 96 -18.44 -8.48 -14.22
N ALA A 97 -18.50 -8.28 -12.89
CA ALA A 97 -18.60 -9.31 -11.85
C ALA A 97 -17.72 -10.55 -12.16
N ALA A 98 -16.41 -10.38 -12.07
CA ALA A 98 -15.50 -11.48 -12.32
C ALA A 98 -15.46 -12.43 -11.11
N ASP A 99 -15.83 -13.67 -11.31
CA ASP A 99 -15.37 -14.79 -10.49
C ASP A 99 -13.84 -14.83 -10.47
N GLU A 100 -13.23 -15.27 -9.38
CA GLU A 100 -11.76 -15.31 -9.22
C GLU A 100 -11.04 -16.02 -10.39
N ALA A 101 -11.72 -16.93 -11.09
CA ALA A 101 -11.21 -17.63 -12.26
C ALA A 101 -11.07 -16.74 -13.52
N GLU A 102 -11.89 -15.71 -13.68
CA GLU A 102 -11.80 -14.73 -14.79
C GLU A 102 -10.67 -13.72 -14.61
N PHE A 103 -10.16 -13.53 -13.38
CA PHE A 103 -8.99 -12.67 -13.12
C PHE A 103 -7.72 -13.12 -13.85
N GLN A 104 -7.63 -14.39 -14.23
CA GLN A 104 -6.48 -14.94 -14.97
C GLN A 104 -6.48 -14.56 -16.46
N GLY A 105 -7.61 -14.11 -16.99
CA GLY A 105 -7.75 -13.69 -18.39
C GLY A 105 -7.77 -12.17 -18.62
N LEU A 106 -7.64 -11.36 -17.55
CA LEU A 106 -7.61 -9.91 -17.67
C LEU A 106 -6.33 -9.43 -18.36
N ASP A 107 -6.48 -8.48 -19.29
CA ASP A 107 -5.32 -7.76 -19.80
C ASP A 107 -4.60 -7.02 -18.65
N ALA A 108 -3.32 -6.69 -18.88
CA ALA A 108 -2.49 -6.09 -17.85
C ALA A 108 -3.07 -4.73 -17.34
N HIS A 109 -3.80 -4.00 -18.18
CA HIS A 109 -4.39 -2.71 -17.85
C HIS A 109 -5.58 -2.87 -16.90
N SER A 110 -6.50 -3.78 -17.21
CA SER A 110 -7.67 -4.09 -16.38
C SER A 110 -7.25 -4.61 -15.00
N ALA A 111 -6.20 -5.45 -14.93
CA ALA A 111 -5.68 -5.97 -13.68
C ALA A 111 -5.08 -4.86 -12.79
N VAL A 112 -4.34 -3.91 -13.38
CA VAL A 112 -3.77 -2.78 -12.64
C VAL A 112 -4.86 -1.83 -12.16
N LEU A 113 -5.85 -1.53 -13.00
CA LEU A 113 -6.97 -0.66 -12.67
C LEU A 113 -7.80 -1.27 -11.52
N SER A 114 -8.13 -2.56 -11.60
CA SER A 114 -8.81 -3.29 -10.55
C SER A 114 -8.02 -3.28 -9.23
N ALA A 115 -6.70 -3.53 -9.29
CA ALA A 115 -5.83 -3.47 -8.13
C ALA A 115 -5.76 -2.06 -7.50
N TYR A 116 -5.79 -1.01 -8.32
CA TYR A 116 -5.83 0.38 -7.84
C TYR A 116 -7.10 0.64 -7.03
N PHE A 117 -8.28 0.34 -7.57
CA PHE A 117 -9.54 0.56 -6.87
C PHE A 117 -9.67 -0.34 -5.64
N SER A 118 -9.32 -1.62 -5.74
CA SER A 118 -9.31 -2.55 -4.61
C SER A 118 -8.39 -2.09 -3.48
N SER A 119 -7.33 -1.34 -3.78
CA SER A 119 -6.40 -0.85 -2.76
C SER A 119 -7.04 0.16 -1.80
N ARG A 120 -8.13 0.85 -2.22
CA ARG A 120 -8.83 1.85 -1.38
C ARG A 120 -9.39 1.25 -0.10
N LYS A 121 -9.80 -0.01 -0.13
CA LYS A 121 -10.31 -0.72 1.06
C LYS A 121 -9.29 -0.83 2.21
N TYR A 122 -7.99 -0.75 1.94
CA TYR A 122 -6.96 -0.88 2.98
C TYR A 122 -6.96 0.25 4.01
N SER A 123 -7.56 1.39 3.73
CA SER A 123 -7.77 2.44 4.73
C SER A 123 -8.95 2.14 5.69
N ILE A 124 -9.80 1.16 5.36
CA ILE A 124 -11.02 0.82 6.09
C ILE A 124 -10.92 -0.55 6.75
N PHE A 125 -10.49 -1.58 6.02
CA PHE A 125 -10.42 -2.97 6.48
C PHE A 125 -9.44 -3.15 7.64
N GLY A 126 -9.80 -4.03 8.59
CA GLY A 126 -9.01 -4.27 9.80
C GLY A 126 -9.04 -3.09 10.78
N GLY A 127 -10.12 -2.33 10.76
CA GLY A 127 -10.32 -1.07 11.47
C GLY A 127 -9.82 0.12 10.64
N SER A 128 -10.63 1.18 10.59
CA SER A 128 -10.27 2.36 9.80
C SER A 128 -8.97 3.01 10.31
N ASN A 129 -8.32 3.80 9.47
CA ASN A 129 -7.11 4.50 9.85
C ASN A 129 -7.32 5.41 11.07
N GLU A 130 -8.52 5.98 11.24
CA GLU A 130 -8.90 6.79 12.40
C GLU A 130 -8.94 5.94 13.67
N VAL A 131 -9.56 4.76 13.62
CA VAL A 131 -9.58 3.81 14.74
C VAL A 131 -8.16 3.40 15.12
N GLN A 132 -7.33 3.10 14.13
CA GLN A 132 -5.93 2.73 14.37
C GLN A 132 -5.12 3.87 14.99
N ARG A 133 -5.34 5.12 14.56
CA ARG A 133 -4.72 6.31 15.18
C ARG A 133 -5.19 6.49 16.62
N ASN A 134 -6.47 6.27 16.90
CA ASN A 134 -6.99 6.31 18.27
C ASN A 134 -6.36 5.24 19.19
N ILE A 135 -6.13 4.03 18.67
CA ILE A 135 -5.42 2.98 19.42
C ILE A 135 -4.00 3.45 19.76
N LEU A 136 -3.28 4.01 18.78
CA LEU A 136 -1.93 4.54 19.00
C LEU A 136 -1.92 5.68 20.01
N ALA A 137 -2.84 6.64 19.86
CA ALA A 137 -2.95 7.79 20.75
C ALA A 137 -3.16 7.34 22.21
N LYS A 138 -4.05 6.39 22.44
CA LYS A 138 -4.37 5.90 23.80
C LYS A 138 -3.30 4.97 24.35
N ALA A 139 -2.96 3.91 23.61
CA ALA A 139 -2.16 2.82 24.15
C ALA A 139 -0.65 3.04 24.06
N VAL A 140 -0.18 3.87 23.10
CA VAL A 140 1.25 4.13 22.91
C VAL A 140 1.67 5.50 23.43
N LEU A 141 0.83 6.53 23.20
CA LEU A 141 1.15 7.91 23.57
C LEU A 141 0.50 8.35 24.90
N GLY A 142 -0.41 7.54 25.47
CA GLY A 142 -1.11 7.88 26.70
C GLY A 142 -2.09 9.07 26.55
N LEU A 143 -2.47 9.41 25.33
CA LEU A 143 -3.38 10.51 25.04
C LEU A 143 -4.84 10.05 25.14
N GLY A 144 -5.72 10.90 25.70
CA GLY A 144 -7.16 10.65 25.75
C GLY A 144 -7.66 9.84 26.95
N GLY A 145 -6.88 9.76 28.00
CA GLY A 145 -7.33 9.33 29.32
C GLY A 145 -7.92 10.52 30.07
N ALA A 146 -9.15 10.93 29.76
CA ALA A 146 -9.93 11.60 30.80
C ALA A 146 -10.28 10.52 31.84
N LYS A 147 -9.87 10.74 33.11
CA LYS A 147 -10.35 9.98 34.24
C LYS A 147 -11.84 10.19 34.43
#